data_7ecb3559a71b9e8ad6112d6aacbbe50a
#
_entry.id   7ecb3559a71b9e8ad6112d6aacbbe50a
#
_cell.length_a   1.000
_cell.length_b   1.000
_cell.length_c   1.000
_cell.angle_alpha   90.00
_cell.angle_beta   90.00
_cell.angle_gamma   90.00
#
_symmetry.space_group_name_H-M   'P 1'
#
loop_
_entity.id
_entity.type
_entity.pdbx_description
1 polymer ?
#
loop_
_entity_poly.entity_id
_entity_poly.type
_entity_poly.pdbx_seq_one_letter_code
_entity_poly.pdbx_strand_id
1 'polypeptide(L)'
;MRTYRSWRASGRPEEVVAGRPDVLYLFDERQGRRIIDHGTAGVDLVIPERYASAVPTLLQSPLSAFEVEWSYVADIIINIGGFVPFGLVLSVFLASLGRFKRVATMTVAGGLMVSLTIEVLQFYLPTRNSDLTDVLTNTLGTWLGAVVWRRWVCQWIREPMASVGEGTPRAKSS
;
A
#
# COMPACT_ATOMS: atom_id res chain seq x y z
N MET A 1 12.86 36.45 -3.61
CA MET A 1 14.31 36.22 -3.82
C MET A 1 15.23 37.09 -2.91
N ARG A 2 14.81 38.24 -2.42
CA ARG A 2 15.61 39.06 -1.49
C ARG A 2 15.83 38.40 -0.11
N THR A 3 14.80 37.76 0.42
CA THR A 3 14.81 37.14 1.75
C THR A 3 15.82 35.97 1.86
N TYR A 4 15.92 35.12 0.81
CA TYR A 4 16.88 34.02 0.80
C TYR A 4 18.36 34.49 0.79
N ARG A 5 18.65 35.56 0.03
CA ARG A 5 20.02 36.07 -0.06
C ARG A 5 20.48 36.71 1.24
N SER A 6 19.59 37.42 1.91
CA SER A 6 19.92 38.05 3.20
C SER A 6 20.02 37.04 4.33
N TRP A 7 19.16 36.01 4.36
CA TRP A 7 19.28 34.88 5.29
C TRP A 7 20.62 34.15 5.14
N ARG A 8 21.05 33.90 3.90
CA ARG A 8 22.34 33.24 3.61
C ARG A 8 23.54 34.11 4.05
N ALA A 9 23.40 35.44 4.08
CA ALA A 9 24.43 36.35 4.48
C ALA A 9 24.52 36.57 6.00
N SER A 10 23.37 36.65 6.70
CA SER A 10 23.27 36.91 8.13
C SER A 10 23.22 35.65 8.99
N GLY A 11 22.79 34.52 8.42
CA GLY A 11 22.54 33.29 9.17
C GLY A 11 21.35 33.38 10.14
N ARG A 12 20.62 34.51 10.15
CA ARG A 12 19.49 34.76 11.06
C ARG A 12 18.28 35.26 10.29
N PRO A 13 17.24 34.42 10.10
CA PRO A 13 16.04 34.80 9.35
C PRO A 13 15.22 35.90 10.06
N GLU A 14 15.29 36.01 11.38
CA GLU A 14 14.55 37.02 12.16
C GLU A 14 14.93 38.46 11.83
N GLU A 15 16.16 38.70 11.37
CA GLU A 15 16.63 40.05 11.00
C GLU A 15 16.14 40.48 9.62
N VAL A 16 15.59 39.58 8.85
CA VAL A 16 15.29 39.77 7.42
C VAL A 16 13.82 39.98 7.16
N VAL A 17 12.96 39.60 8.07
CA VAL A 17 11.52 39.67 7.90
C VAL A 17 11.02 41.05 8.31
N ALA A 18 10.62 41.86 7.34
CA ALA A 18 10.06 43.21 7.51
C ALA A 18 8.66 43.21 8.17
N GLY A 19 8.24 42.13 8.78
CA GLY A 19 7.06 41.93 9.60
C GLY A 19 7.29 40.68 10.43
N ARG A 20 6.80 40.65 11.67
CA ARG A 20 6.93 39.46 12.50
C ARG A 20 6.07 38.37 11.88
N PRO A 21 6.65 37.21 11.50
CA PRO A 21 5.87 36.07 11.03
C PRO A 21 4.98 35.55 12.16
N ASP A 22 3.85 34.94 11.80
CA ASP A 22 2.97 34.33 12.80
C ASP A 22 3.66 33.14 13.49
N VAL A 23 4.42 32.36 12.75
CA VAL A 23 5.20 31.21 13.25
C VAL A 23 6.59 31.23 12.66
N LEU A 24 7.63 31.05 13.48
CA LEU A 24 9.03 30.99 13.05
C LEU A 24 9.84 30.02 13.91
N TYR A 25 10.28 28.91 13.35
CA TYR A 25 11.17 27.95 14.01
C TYR A 25 12.57 28.02 13.41
N LEU A 26 13.59 28.28 14.25
CA LEU A 26 14.98 28.37 13.83
C LEU A 26 15.74 27.07 13.89
N PHE A 27 15.28 26.10 14.69
CA PHE A 27 15.90 24.79 14.90
C PHE A 27 17.35 24.88 15.38
N ASP A 28 17.68 25.87 16.22
CA ASP A 28 19.01 26.14 16.74
C ASP A 28 19.22 25.73 18.21
N GLU A 29 18.22 25.11 18.84
CA GLU A 29 18.20 24.74 20.26
C GLU A 29 19.22 23.67 20.63
N ARG A 30 19.84 22.99 19.69
CA ARG A 30 20.91 21.98 19.84
C ARG A 30 20.64 20.85 20.84
N GLN A 31 19.83 21.10 21.88
CA GLN A 31 19.47 20.13 22.92
C GLN A 31 18.02 20.38 23.39
N GLY A 32 17.41 19.31 23.91
CA GLY A 32 16.03 19.34 24.38
C GLY A 32 15.04 18.81 23.38
N ARG A 33 13.77 18.88 23.76
CA ARG A 33 12.65 18.31 22.97
C ARG A 33 11.64 19.36 22.56
N ARG A 34 11.95 20.63 22.83
CA ARG A 34 11.08 21.75 22.55
C ARG A 34 11.78 22.68 21.58
N ILE A 35 11.13 23.00 20.49
CA ILE A 35 11.58 23.96 19.48
C ILE A 35 10.75 25.20 19.67
N ILE A 36 11.41 26.31 19.98
CA ILE A 36 10.77 27.57 20.37
C ILE A 36 10.23 28.28 19.13
N ASP A 37 8.97 28.74 19.21
CA ASP A 37 8.42 29.65 18.21
C ASP A 37 8.91 31.07 18.45
N HIS A 38 9.71 31.59 17.53
CA HIS A 38 10.16 32.98 17.51
C HIS A 38 9.18 33.94 16.81
N GLY A 39 8.01 33.41 16.37
CA GLY A 39 6.92 34.19 15.77
C GLY A 39 6.04 34.89 16.78
N THR A 40 4.87 35.31 16.33
CA THR A 40 3.87 36.00 17.20
C THR A 40 2.81 35.04 17.76
N ALA A 41 2.69 33.80 17.22
CA ALA A 41 1.72 32.84 17.67
C ALA A 41 2.08 32.16 18.99
N GLY A 42 3.38 32.10 19.36
CA GLY A 42 3.87 31.48 20.60
C GLY A 42 3.56 29.97 20.69
N VAL A 43 3.52 29.28 19.56
CA VAL A 43 3.20 27.86 19.48
C VAL A 43 4.47 27.05 19.29
N ASP A 44 5.06 26.57 20.38
CA ASP A 44 6.27 25.75 20.32
C ASP A 44 5.98 24.35 19.77
N LEU A 45 6.96 23.77 19.06
CA LEU A 45 6.93 22.37 18.68
C LEU A 45 7.53 21.49 19.77
N VAL A 46 6.94 20.33 20.00
CA VAL A 46 7.46 19.34 20.93
C VAL A 46 7.82 18.07 20.15
N ILE A 47 9.10 17.67 20.25
CA ILE A 47 9.56 16.40 19.68
C ILE A 47 8.95 15.28 20.51
N PRO A 48 8.15 14.38 19.94
CA PRO A 48 7.52 13.28 20.67
C PRO A 48 8.57 12.32 21.26
N GLU A 49 8.25 11.68 22.37
CA GLU A 49 9.16 10.70 23.02
C GLU A 49 9.43 9.48 22.16
N ARG A 50 8.45 9.10 21.38
CA ARG A 50 8.54 8.01 20.43
C ARG A 50 8.42 8.59 19.03
N TYR A 51 9.48 8.52 18.29
CA TYR A 51 9.48 8.74 16.84
C TYR A 51 10.01 7.47 16.18
N ALA A 52 9.38 7.06 15.10
CA ALA A 52 9.91 5.96 14.31
C ALA A 52 11.31 6.35 13.83
N SER A 53 12.29 5.48 14.07
CA SER A 53 13.64 5.67 13.53
C SER A 53 13.53 5.81 12.01
N ALA A 54 14.09 6.88 11.47
CA ALA A 54 14.12 7.13 10.03
C ALA A 54 15.05 6.18 9.25
N VAL A 55 15.50 5.09 9.87
CA VAL A 55 16.24 4.04 9.17
C VAL A 55 15.19 3.12 8.52
N PRO A 56 15.02 3.19 7.19
CA PRO A 56 14.07 2.33 6.51
C PRO A 56 14.54 0.88 6.67
N THR A 57 13.73 0.05 7.29
CA THR A 57 13.93 -1.38 7.35
C THR A 57 13.09 -2.04 6.26
N LEU A 58 13.77 -2.78 5.37
CA LEU A 58 13.08 -3.56 4.36
C LEU A 58 12.43 -4.78 5.03
N LEU A 59 11.12 -4.95 4.86
CA LEU A 59 10.34 -6.08 5.38
C LEU A 59 10.46 -6.23 6.91
N GLN A 60 9.88 -5.31 7.65
CA GLN A 60 9.75 -5.46 9.10
C GLN A 60 8.99 -6.74 9.45
N SER A 61 9.49 -7.42 10.50
CA SER A 61 8.84 -8.64 10.99
C SER A 61 7.49 -8.32 11.61
N PRO A 62 6.42 -9.07 11.29
CA PRO A 62 5.09 -8.89 11.91
C PRO A 62 5.09 -9.04 13.43
N LEU A 63 6.14 -9.66 14.00
CA LEU A 63 6.28 -9.87 15.44
C LEU A 63 6.84 -8.65 16.20
N SER A 64 7.40 -7.66 15.51
CA SER A 64 8.00 -6.47 16.14
C SER A 64 6.98 -5.39 16.50
N ALA A 65 5.74 -5.48 16.03
CA ALA A 65 4.70 -4.47 16.18
C ALA A 65 3.42 -4.99 16.87
N PHE A 66 3.52 -5.99 17.76
CA PHE A 66 2.37 -6.52 18.49
C PHE A 66 1.85 -5.57 19.59
N GLU A 67 1.58 -4.32 19.23
CA GLU A 67 0.51 -3.56 19.86
C GLU A 67 -0.66 -3.58 18.87
N VAL A 68 -1.70 -4.37 19.18
CA VAL A 68 -2.91 -4.48 18.35
C VAL A 68 -3.64 -3.13 18.41
N GLU A 69 -3.16 -2.17 17.63
CA GLU A 69 -3.91 -0.97 17.34
C GLU A 69 -4.99 -1.28 16.29
N TRP A 70 -6.15 -0.66 16.43
CA TRP A 70 -7.23 -0.79 15.46
C TRP A 70 -6.79 -0.43 14.02
N SER A 71 -5.84 0.47 13.86
CA SER A 71 -5.19 0.81 12.59
C SER A 71 -4.58 -0.40 11.90
N TYR A 72 -3.87 -1.26 12.64
CA TYR A 72 -3.25 -2.46 12.09
C TYR A 72 -4.27 -3.47 11.55
N VAL A 73 -5.40 -3.65 12.26
CA VAL A 73 -6.49 -4.52 11.80
C VAL A 73 -7.16 -3.95 10.54
N ALA A 74 -7.34 -2.64 10.49
CA ALA A 74 -7.89 -1.97 9.31
C ALA A 74 -6.99 -2.13 8.09
N ASP A 75 -5.67 -2.02 8.23
CA ASP A 75 -4.71 -2.21 7.15
C ASP A 75 -4.77 -3.64 6.60
N ILE A 76 -4.84 -4.64 7.46
CA ILE A 76 -5.03 -6.06 7.06
C ILE A 76 -6.30 -6.22 6.21
N ILE A 77 -7.43 -5.66 6.67
CA ILE A 77 -8.72 -5.77 5.99
C ILE A 77 -8.67 -5.08 4.63
N ILE A 78 -8.08 -3.89 4.56
CA ILE A 78 -7.95 -3.10 3.33
C ILE A 78 -7.06 -3.84 2.32
N ASN A 79 -5.93 -4.38 2.76
CA ASN A 79 -5.01 -5.11 1.91
C ASN A 79 -5.65 -6.38 1.35
N ILE A 80 -6.27 -7.20 2.19
CA ILE A 80 -7.01 -8.39 1.72
C ILE A 80 -8.13 -7.96 0.78
N GLY A 81 -8.97 -7.00 1.20
CA GLY A 81 -10.13 -6.55 0.43
C GLY A 81 -9.78 -5.97 -0.94
N GLY A 82 -8.69 -5.22 -1.04
CA GLY A 82 -8.19 -4.65 -2.30
C GLY A 82 -7.63 -5.72 -3.25
N PHE A 83 -6.99 -6.76 -2.71
CA PHE A 83 -6.39 -7.81 -3.53
C PHE A 83 -7.35 -8.95 -3.93
N VAL A 84 -8.52 -9.09 -3.30
CA VAL A 84 -9.56 -10.04 -3.76
C VAL A 84 -10.03 -9.73 -5.19
N PRO A 85 -10.49 -8.52 -5.52
CA PRO A 85 -10.88 -8.19 -6.90
C PRO A 85 -9.71 -8.30 -7.87
N PHE A 86 -8.50 -7.91 -7.47
CA PHE A 86 -7.29 -8.10 -8.28
C PHE A 86 -7.06 -9.58 -8.63
N GLY A 87 -7.10 -10.48 -7.64
CA GLY A 87 -6.94 -11.91 -7.84
C GLY A 87 -8.03 -12.53 -8.73
N LEU A 88 -9.28 -12.06 -8.59
CA LEU A 88 -10.39 -12.48 -9.46
C LEU A 88 -10.13 -12.07 -10.92
N VAL A 89 -9.84 -10.79 -11.18
CA VAL A 89 -9.62 -10.27 -12.53
C VAL A 89 -8.40 -10.92 -13.18
N LEU A 90 -7.30 -11.06 -12.43
CA LEU A 90 -6.10 -11.74 -12.93
C LEU A 90 -6.37 -13.20 -13.28
N SER A 91 -7.19 -13.91 -12.48
CA SER A 91 -7.59 -15.28 -12.78
C SER A 91 -8.41 -15.40 -14.08
N VAL A 92 -9.38 -14.49 -14.27
CA VAL A 92 -10.16 -14.41 -15.53
C VAL A 92 -9.24 -14.16 -16.71
N PHE A 93 -8.34 -13.21 -16.59
CA PHE A 93 -7.38 -12.86 -17.64
C PHE A 93 -6.46 -14.04 -18.00
N LEU A 94 -5.84 -14.68 -17.01
CA LEU A 94 -4.98 -15.84 -17.24
C LEU A 94 -5.73 -17.05 -17.83
N ALA A 95 -6.98 -17.24 -17.42
CA ALA A 95 -7.84 -18.28 -17.99
C ALA A 95 -8.17 -17.99 -19.46
N SER A 96 -8.44 -16.73 -19.83
CA SER A 96 -8.76 -16.34 -21.21
C SER A 96 -7.58 -16.57 -22.17
N LEU A 97 -6.35 -16.52 -21.69
CA LEU A 97 -5.17 -16.80 -22.51
C LEU A 97 -5.03 -18.28 -22.90
N GLY A 98 -5.73 -19.20 -22.21
CA GLY A 98 -5.74 -20.64 -22.51
C GLY A 98 -4.40 -21.37 -22.38
N ARG A 99 -3.34 -20.66 -21.99
CA ARG A 99 -1.95 -21.18 -21.95
C ARG A 99 -1.56 -21.81 -20.62
N PHE A 100 -2.31 -21.54 -19.55
CA PHE A 100 -1.93 -21.92 -18.20
C PHE A 100 -2.79 -23.05 -17.66
N LYS A 101 -2.17 -24.21 -17.42
CA LYS A 101 -2.84 -25.35 -16.78
C LYS A 101 -3.16 -25.13 -15.29
N ARG A 102 -2.45 -24.17 -14.63
CA ARG A 102 -2.57 -23.88 -13.20
C ARG A 102 -2.84 -22.39 -12.98
N VAL A 103 -3.99 -21.92 -13.45
CA VAL A 103 -4.38 -20.51 -13.35
C VAL A 103 -4.28 -19.99 -11.92
N ALA A 104 -4.82 -20.70 -10.93
CA ALA A 104 -4.78 -20.24 -9.53
C ALA A 104 -3.35 -20.05 -9.01
N THR A 105 -2.43 -20.97 -9.33
CA THR A 105 -1.02 -20.84 -8.90
C THR A 105 -0.36 -19.62 -9.56
N MET A 106 -0.62 -19.39 -10.85
CA MET A 106 -0.08 -18.24 -11.57
C MET A 106 -0.68 -16.92 -11.06
N THR A 107 -1.96 -16.91 -10.71
CA THR A 107 -2.61 -15.75 -10.08
C THR A 107 -1.94 -15.39 -8.75
N VAL A 108 -1.75 -16.38 -7.88
CA VAL A 108 -1.11 -16.15 -6.57
C VAL A 108 0.35 -15.68 -6.72
N ALA A 109 1.09 -16.31 -7.65
CA ALA A 109 2.46 -15.88 -7.94
C ALA A 109 2.51 -14.43 -8.47
N GLY A 110 1.58 -14.07 -9.36
CA GLY A 110 1.44 -12.72 -9.86
C GLY A 110 1.10 -11.71 -8.76
N GLY A 111 0.18 -12.05 -7.87
CA GLY A 111 -0.18 -11.22 -6.71
C GLY A 111 0.99 -11.02 -5.75
N LEU A 112 1.73 -12.09 -5.47
CA LEU A 112 2.95 -12.01 -4.66
C LEU A 112 4.00 -11.08 -5.29
N MET A 113 4.22 -11.19 -6.60
CA MET A 113 5.17 -10.32 -7.31
C MET A 113 4.74 -8.86 -7.27
N VAL A 114 3.46 -8.57 -7.49
CA VAL A 114 2.92 -7.20 -7.41
C VAL A 114 3.09 -6.66 -6.00
N SER A 115 2.75 -7.45 -4.98
CA SER A 115 2.89 -7.04 -3.58
C SER A 115 4.35 -6.76 -3.21
N LEU A 116 5.29 -7.62 -3.58
CA LEU A 116 6.73 -7.38 -3.36
C LEU A 116 7.21 -6.13 -4.09
N THR A 117 6.70 -5.86 -5.29
CA THR A 117 7.04 -4.64 -6.02
C THR A 117 6.55 -3.40 -5.28
N ILE A 118 5.33 -3.43 -4.73
CA ILE A 118 4.79 -2.35 -3.92
C ILE A 118 5.68 -2.11 -2.70
N GLU A 119 6.08 -3.16 -1.97
CA GLU A 119 6.95 -3.05 -0.79
C GLU A 119 8.32 -2.45 -1.12
N VAL A 120 8.92 -2.89 -2.23
CA VAL A 120 10.19 -2.30 -2.70
C VAL A 120 10.02 -0.83 -3.05
N LEU A 121 8.92 -0.43 -3.70
CA LEU A 121 8.66 0.97 -4.00
C LEU A 121 8.41 1.78 -2.72
N GLN A 122 7.70 1.23 -1.74
CA GLN A 122 7.45 1.88 -0.46
C GLN A 122 8.73 2.09 0.36
N PHE A 123 9.69 1.19 0.25
CA PHE A 123 11.01 1.34 0.90
C PHE A 123 11.72 2.64 0.49
N TYR A 124 11.49 3.14 -0.73
CA TYR A 124 12.05 4.41 -1.19
C TYR A 124 11.24 5.64 -0.75
N LEU A 125 10.09 5.46 -0.08
CA LEU A 125 9.27 6.56 0.41
C LEU A 125 9.59 6.87 1.87
N PRO A 126 9.97 8.12 2.22
CA PRO A 126 10.39 8.49 3.58
C PRO A 126 9.30 8.33 4.65
N THR A 127 8.04 8.24 4.24
CA THR A 127 6.86 8.22 5.14
C THR A 127 6.25 6.83 5.32
N ARG A 128 6.81 5.79 4.69
CA ARG A 128 6.28 4.43 4.73
C ARG A 128 7.33 3.46 5.19
N ASN A 129 6.90 2.50 6.02
CA ASN A 129 7.70 1.34 6.36
C ASN A 129 7.24 0.17 5.50
N SER A 130 8.18 -0.61 4.99
CA SER A 130 7.90 -1.85 4.27
C SER A 130 7.61 -2.94 5.30
N ASP A 131 6.42 -3.58 5.20
CA ASP A 131 5.99 -4.60 6.16
C ASP A 131 5.72 -5.95 5.47
N LEU A 132 6.29 -7.01 6.01
CA LEU A 132 6.03 -8.38 5.53
C LEU A 132 4.56 -8.77 5.67
N THR A 133 3.84 -8.19 6.63
CA THR A 133 2.40 -8.40 6.81
C THR A 133 1.61 -8.00 5.57
N ASP A 134 1.99 -6.89 4.93
CA ASP A 134 1.32 -6.41 3.72
C ASP A 134 1.51 -7.39 2.56
N VAL A 135 2.71 -7.97 2.42
CA VAL A 135 2.95 -9.02 1.41
C VAL A 135 2.07 -10.24 1.66
N LEU A 136 1.95 -10.68 2.90
CA LEU A 136 1.15 -11.85 3.26
C LEU A 136 -0.35 -11.61 3.04
N THR A 137 -0.86 -10.46 3.48
CA THR A 137 -2.29 -10.12 3.38
C THR A 137 -2.72 -9.86 1.94
N ASN A 138 -1.90 -9.21 1.13
CA ASN A 138 -2.11 -9.01 -0.29
C ASN A 138 -2.12 -10.34 -1.06
N THR A 139 -1.17 -11.23 -0.74
CA THR A 139 -1.10 -12.57 -1.34
C THR A 139 -2.31 -13.40 -0.95
N LEU A 140 -2.75 -13.34 0.32
CA LEU A 140 -3.97 -13.99 0.80
C LEU A 140 -5.21 -13.45 0.07
N GLY A 141 -5.34 -12.13 -0.08
CA GLY A 141 -6.43 -11.51 -0.85
C GLY A 141 -6.46 -11.99 -2.30
N THR A 142 -5.30 -12.04 -2.95
CA THR A 142 -5.17 -12.58 -4.32
C THR A 142 -5.60 -14.04 -4.39
N TRP A 143 -5.21 -14.87 -3.43
CA TRP A 143 -5.61 -16.26 -3.35
C TRP A 143 -7.13 -16.42 -3.17
N LEU A 144 -7.74 -15.62 -2.29
CA LEU A 144 -9.20 -15.60 -2.12
C LEU A 144 -9.90 -15.23 -3.43
N GLY A 145 -9.41 -14.24 -4.16
CA GLY A 145 -9.93 -13.89 -5.49
C GLY A 145 -9.85 -15.03 -6.48
N ALA A 146 -8.73 -15.78 -6.50
CA ALA A 146 -8.59 -16.96 -7.34
C ALA A 146 -9.54 -18.11 -6.93
N VAL A 147 -9.82 -18.27 -5.63
CA VAL A 147 -10.80 -19.24 -5.13
C VAL A 147 -12.22 -18.84 -5.55
N VAL A 148 -12.58 -17.57 -5.44
CA VAL A 148 -13.88 -17.04 -5.88
C VAL A 148 -14.05 -17.31 -7.39
N TRP A 149 -13.05 -16.99 -8.21
CA TRP A 149 -13.09 -17.28 -9.64
C TRP A 149 -13.32 -18.77 -9.90
N ARG A 150 -12.56 -19.67 -9.25
CA ARG A 150 -12.64 -21.10 -9.46
C ARG A 150 -13.99 -21.68 -9.04
N ARG A 151 -14.56 -21.21 -7.90
CA ARG A 151 -15.79 -21.74 -7.32
C ARG A 151 -17.05 -21.22 -8.01
N TRP A 152 -17.05 -19.95 -8.41
CA TRP A 152 -18.26 -19.25 -8.84
C TRP A 152 -18.23 -18.91 -10.33
N VAL A 153 -17.20 -18.23 -10.79
CA VAL A 153 -17.16 -17.70 -12.17
C VAL A 153 -16.88 -18.81 -13.19
N CYS A 154 -15.95 -19.73 -12.89
CA CYS A 154 -15.61 -20.83 -13.80
C CYS A 154 -16.76 -21.82 -14.00
N GLN A 155 -17.61 -22.02 -12.99
CA GLN A 155 -18.81 -22.86 -13.10
C GLN A 155 -19.87 -22.19 -13.95
N TRP A 156 -20.12 -20.90 -13.73
CA TRP A 156 -21.11 -20.11 -14.47
C TRP A 156 -20.81 -20.05 -15.99
N ILE A 157 -19.53 -20.01 -16.37
CA ILE A 157 -19.13 -19.97 -17.78
C ILE A 157 -19.26 -21.36 -18.45
N ARG A 158 -19.19 -22.43 -17.68
CA ARG A 158 -19.29 -23.80 -18.22
C ARG A 158 -20.72 -24.28 -18.49
N GLU A 159 -21.69 -23.83 -17.72
CA GLU A 159 -23.08 -24.26 -17.84
C GLU A 159 -23.77 -23.92 -19.17
N PRO A 160 -23.60 -22.73 -19.80
CA PRO A 160 -24.27 -22.41 -21.05
C PRO A 160 -23.76 -23.20 -22.26
N MET A 161 -22.53 -23.72 -22.21
CA MET A 161 -21.98 -24.47 -23.36
C MET A 161 -22.41 -25.94 -23.42
N ALA A 162 -22.85 -26.50 -22.30
CA ALA A 162 -23.35 -27.88 -22.25
C ALA A 162 -24.78 -28.03 -22.85
N SER A 163 -25.61 -26.99 -22.75
CA SER A 163 -27.00 -27.00 -23.22
C SER A 163 -27.16 -26.81 -24.73
N VAL A 164 -26.11 -26.36 -25.43
CA VAL A 164 -26.17 -26.16 -26.91
C VAL A 164 -25.78 -27.40 -27.69
N GLY A 165 -25.18 -28.41 -27.05
CA GLY A 165 -24.68 -29.63 -27.69
C GLY A 165 -25.70 -30.77 -27.89
N GLU A 166 -26.87 -30.74 -27.24
CA GLU A 166 -27.85 -31.85 -27.26
C GLU A 166 -29.01 -31.71 -28.25
N GLY A 167 -28.97 -30.70 -29.12
CA GLY A 167 -30.06 -30.36 -30.03
C GLY A 167 -29.99 -30.89 -31.45
N THR A 168 -29.23 -31.96 -31.77
CA THR A 168 -29.32 -32.63 -33.11
C THR A 168 -30.31 -33.77 -33.06
N PRO A 169 -31.50 -33.65 -33.70
CA PRO A 169 -32.40 -34.76 -33.83
C PRO A 169 -31.76 -35.85 -34.75
N ARG A 170 -31.56 -37.02 -34.21
CA ARG A 170 -31.13 -38.18 -34.96
C ARG A 170 -32.20 -38.48 -36.02
N ALA A 171 -31.91 -38.20 -37.29
CA ALA A 171 -32.76 -38.60 -38.41
C ALA A 171 -32.95 -40.12 -38.40
N LYS A 172 -34.21 -40.58 -38.23
CA LYS A 172 -34.59 -41.93 -38.38
C LYS A 172 -34.55 -42.25 -39.89
N SER A 173 -33.59 -43.09 -40.31
CA SER A 173 -33.60 -43.72 -41.63
C SER A 173 -34.64 -44.82 -41.61
N SER A 174 -35.66 -44.70 -42.45
CA SER A 174 -36.60 -45.76 -42.87
C SER A 174 -35.97 -46.64 -43.93
#